data_00d83f46bfab31a73eca8fbc39dfd748
#
_entry.id   00d83f46bfab31a73eca8fbc39dfd748
#
_cell.length_a   1.000
_cell.length_b   1.000
_cell.length_c   1.000
_cell.angle_alpha   90.00
_cell.angle_beta   90.00
_cell.angle_gamma   90.00
#
_symmetry.space_group_name_H-M   'P 1'
#
loop_
_entity.id
_entity.type
_entity.pdbx_description
1 polymer ?
#
loop_
_entity_poly.entity_id
_entity_poly.type
_entity_poly.pdbx_seq_one_letter_code
_entity_poly.pdbx_strand_id
1 'polypeptide(L)'
;PKLFFEELDFEKYADFTINFPLLFIEHEGAYVSGKKYIFKDFMDGKIREIGNRLPNEKDLTTHLSTIFTENRLKKYIELRSMDACGWECLCSGPAFNTGILYGNLDEAYDLISKWDKNKIINAYLEAPKKGFNTNLMGKDLYHWTSVLLEISKKGLKSRDVIGKGGYNETHYLNHLEKIIDNKLTNADHMI
;
A
#
# COMPACT_ATOMS: atom_id res chain seq x y z
N PRO A 1 5.81 -9.41 -1.31
CA PRO A 1 4.87 -10.54 -1.24
C PRO A 1 4.85 -11.25 0.10
N LYS A 2 5.98 -11.35 0.87
CA LYS A 2 6.01 -12.11 2.13
C LYS A 2 5.05 -11.58 3.20
N LEU A 3 4.81 -10.27 3.25
CA LEU A 3 3.92 -9.64 4.24
C LEU A 3 2.42 -9.80 3.94
N PHE A 4 2.03 -10.16 2.73
CA PHE A 4 0.62 -10.26 2.36
C PHE A 4 -0.13 -11.42 3.03
N PHE A 5 0.55 -12.40 3.63
CA PHE A 5 -0.06 -13.70 3.88
C PHE A 5 0.24 -14.32 5.24
N GLU A 6 0.98 -13.64 6.08
CA GLU A 6 1.18 -14.05 7.45
C GLU A 6 0.22 -13.27 8.34
N GLU A 7 -0.27 -13.88 9.41
CA GLU A 7 -0.89 -13.12 10.49
C GLU A 7 0.16 -12.15 11.01
N LEU A 8 0.05 -10.90 10.60
CA LEU A 8 1.02 -9.87 10.87
C LEU A 8 0.72 -9.23 12.21
N ASP A 9 1.62 -9.40 13.18
CA ASP A 9 1.66 -8.66 14.43
C ASP A 9 2.84 -7.69 14.45
N PHE A 10 2.98 -6.93 15.53
CA PHE A 10 4.07 -5.95 15.67
C PHE A 10 5.45 -6.63 15.75
N GLU A 11 5.55 -7.81 16.37
CA GLU A 11 6.82 -8.54 16.50
C GLU A 11 7.30 -9.04 15.14
N LYS A 12 6.41 -9.67 14.37
CA LYS A 12 6.72 -10.12 13.00
C LYS A 12 7.07 -8.98 12.07
N TYR A 13 6.41 -7.82 12.21
CA TYR A 13 6.77 -6.64 11.44
C TYR A 13 8.13 -6.09 11.86
N ALA A 14 8.46 -6.08 13.15
CA ALA A 14 9.77 -5.70 13.64
C ALA A 14 10.86 -6.65 13.11
N ASP A 15 10.64 -7.97 13.19
CA ASP A 15 11.55 -8.98 12.64
C ASP A 15 11.76 -8.81 11.14
N PHE A 16 10.68 -8.57 10.40
CA PHE A 16 10.79 -8.25 8.97
C PHE A 16 11.66 -7.02 8.74
N THR A 17 11.43 -5.96 9.53
CA THR A 17 12.11 -4.67 9.40
C THR A 17 13.62 -4.78 9.67
N ILE A 18 14.01 -5.42 10.77
CA ILE A 18 15.43 -5.56 11.13
C ILE A 18 16.20 -6.47 10.17
N ASN A 19 15.52 -7.39 9.51
CA ASN A 19 16.09 -8.28 8.49
C ASN A 19 15.97 -7.71 7.07
N PHE A 20 15.39 -6.51 6.90
CA PHE A 20 15.27 -5.87 5.59
C PHE A 20 16.60 -5.21 5.18
N PRO A 21 16.97 -5.29 3.88
CA PRO A 21 18.19 -4.66 3.39
C PRO A 21 18.22 -3.15 3.64
N LEU A 22 19.37 -2.64 4.06
CA LEU A 22 19.62 -1.22 4.14
C LEU A 22 19.72 -0.61 2.74
N LEU A 23 19.08 0.52 2.52
CA LEU A 23 19.28 1.29 1.28
C LEU A 23 20.52 2.17 1.39
N PHE A 24 20.60 2.98 2.44
CA PHE A 24 21.74 3.84 2.76
C PHE A 24 21.77 4.14 4.27
N ILE A 25 22.90 4.64 4.72
CA ILE A 25 23.12 5.14 6.08
C ILE A 25 23.67 6.56 5.99
N GLU A 26 23.14 7.48 6.77
CA GLU A 26 23.73 8.82 6.91
C GLU A 26 24.89 8.78 7.90
N HIS A 27 26.07 9.18 7.46
CA HIS A 27 27.28 9.20 8.27
C HIS A 27 28.10 10.43 7.93
N GLU A 28 28.41 11.28 8.93
CA GLU A 28 29.22 12.50 8.77
C GLU A 28 28.75 13.43 7.63
N GLY A 29 27.42 13.56 7.45
CA GLY A 29 26.82 14.41 6.43
C GLY A 29 26.80 13.81 5.02
N ALA A 30 27.22 12.57 4.85
CA ALA A 30 27.19 11.84 3.58
C ALA A 30 26.28 10.60 3.64
N TYR A 31 25.83 10.10 2.47
CA TYR A 31 25.13 8.85 2.36
C TYR A 31 26.06 7.73 1.98
N VAL A 32 26.14 6.72 2.87
CA VAL A 32 26.90 5.49 2.64
C VAL A 32 25.94 4.40 2.18
N SER A 33 26.28 3.69 1.11
CA SER A 33 25.45 2.60 0.56
C SER A 33 25.31 1.46 1.56
N GLY A 34 24.06 1.10 1.90
CA GLY A 34 23.75 0.00 2.80
C GLY A 34 23.53 -1.35 2.11
N LYS A 35 23.56 -1.42 0.75
CA LYS A 35 23.11 -2.57 -0.04
C LYS A 35 23.70 -3.95 0.31
N LYS A 36 24.82 -4.00 1.03
CA LYS A 36 25.48 -5.25 1.45
C LYS A 36 24.97 -5.76 2.79
N TYR A 37 24.20 -4.96 3.51
CA TYR A 37 23.84 -5.16 4.90
C TYR A 37 22.34 -5.15 5.10
N ILE A 38 21.89 -5.83 6.15
CA ILE A 38 20.54 -5.67 6.71
C ILE A 38 20.62 -4.78 7.97
N PHE A 39 19.48 -4.27 8.44
CA PHE A 39 19.49 -3.39 9.63
C PHE A 39 20.05 -4.09 10.88
N LYS A 40 19.86 -5.41 10.98
CA LYS A 40 20.45 -6.21 12.06
C LYS A 40 21.98 -6.13 12.07
N ASP A 41 22.64 -6.14 10.91
CA ASP A 41 24.11 -5.97 10.85
C ASP A 41 24.54 -4.60 11.40
N PHE A 42 23.73 -3.57 11.20
CA PHE A 42 23.95 -2.25 11.78
C PHE A 42 23.80 -2.30 13.30
N MET A 43 22.76 -2.96 13.82
CA MET A 43 22.56 -3.16 15.25
C MET A 43 23.72 -3.93 15.91
N ASP A 44 24.33 -4.86 15.18
CA ASP A 44 25.49 -5.65 15.63
C ASP A 44 26.85 -4.94 15.45
N GLY A 45 26.86 -3.69 14.95
CA GLY A 45 28.09 -2.93 14.72
C GLY A 45 29.03 -3.53 13.66
N LYS A 46 28.47 -4.19 12.62
CA LYS A 46 29.25 -4.90 11.60
C LYS A 46 29.61 -4.05 10.38
N ILE A 47 29.17 -2.79 10.32
CA ILE A 47 29.33 -1.93 9.14
C ILE A 47 30.62 -1.12 9.25
N ARG A 48 31.66 -1.59 8.60
CA ARG A 48 33.01 -1.01 8.66
C ARG A 48 33.10 0.37 8.03
N GLU A 49 32.32 0.62 6.99
CA GLU A 49 32.28 1.88 6.23
C GLU A 49 31.86 3.09 7.07
N ILE A 50 31.23 2.86 8.23
CA ILE A 50 30.82 3.88 9.20
C ILE A 50 31.53 3.72 10.56
N GLY A 51 32.70 3.09 10.59
CA GLY A 51 33.47 2.86 11.81
C GLY A 51 32.79 1.93 12.83
N ASN A 52 31.94 1.01 12.37
CA ASN A 52 31.21 0.05 13.22
C ASN A 52 30.33 0.69 14.30
N ARG A 53 29.91 1.96 14.10
CA ARG A 53 28.98 2.60 15.05
C ARG A 53 27.65 1.84 15.11
N LEU A 54 26.97 1.94 16.23
CA LEU A 54 25.62 1.41 16.40
C LEU A 54 24.56 2.41 15.87
N PRO A 55 23.39 1.93 15.45
CA PRO A 55 22.30 2.80 15.01
C PRO A 55 21.71 3.59 16.18
N ASN A 56 21.19 4.76 15.89
CA ASN A 56 20.36 5.56 16.77
C ASN A 56 18.91 5.63 16.25
N GLU A 57 18.03 6.36 16.95
CA GLU A 57 16.61 6.49 16.58
C GLU A 57 16.41 7.11 15.19
N LYS A 58 17.28 8.05 14.77
CA LYS A 58 17.23 8.65 13.43
C LYS A 58 17.53 7.60 12.36
N ASP A 59 18.52 6.75 12.59
CA ASP A 59 18.86 5.66 11.66
C ASP A 59 17.69 4.68 11.49
N LEU A 60 17.03 4.30 12.58
CA LEU A 60 15.85 3.45 12.53
C LEU A 60 14.70 4.13 11.76
N THR A 61 14.42 5.39 12.05
CA THR A 61 13.37 6.17 11.36
C THR A 61 13.67 6.26 9.86
N THR A 62 14.93 6.49 9.50
CA THR A 62 15.38 6.52 8.09
C THR A 62 15.20 5.15 7.45
N HIS A 63 15.63 4.08 8.11
CA HIS A 63 15.46 2.71 7.62
C HIS A 63 13.99 2.36 7.37
N LEU A 64 13.11 2.60 8.35
CA LEU A 64 11.66 2.40 8.20
C LEU A 64 11.10 3.19 7.02
N SER A 65 11.64 4.37 6.73
CA SER A 65 11.22 5.20 5.60
C SER A 65 11.68 4.67 4.23
N THR A 66 12.68 3.79 4.20
CA THR A 66 13.23 3.17 2.98
C THR A 66 12.70 1.77 2.69
N ILE A 67 11.79 1.25 3.51
CA ILE A 67 11.09 -0.01 3.25
C ILE A 67 9.91 0.28 2.32
N PHE A 68 10.01 -0.17 1.07
CA PHE A 68 9.00 0.10 0.03
C PHE A 68 8.07 -1.11 -0.12
N THR A 69 7.08 -1.18 0.77
CA THR A 69 5.96 -2.12 0.71
C THR A 69 4.68 -1.36 0.34
N GLU A 70 3.64 -2.05 -0.13
CA GLU A 70 2.32 -1.46 -0.46
C GLU A 70 1.68 -0.81 0.77
N ASN A 71 1.89 -1.40 1.93
CA ASN A 71 1.53 -0.83 3.22
C ASN A 71 2.77 -0.78 4.10
N ARG A 72 3.01 0.35 4.71
CA ARG A 72 4.16 0.57 5.58
C ARG A 72 3.73 1.02 6.96
N LEU A 73 4.18 0.32 7.99
CA LEU A 73 3.95 0.71 9.38
C LEU A 73 5.07 1.65 9.84
N LYS A 74 4.66 2.81 10.31
CA LYS A 74 5.49 3.78 11.02
C LYS A 74 4.80 4.13 12.34
N LYS A 75 4.56 5.41 12.64
CA LYS A 75 3.64 5.86 13.71
C LYS A 75 2.16 5.73 13.27
N TYR A 76 1.93 5.39 12.03
CA TYR A 76 0.64 5.17 11.37
C TYR A 76 0.85 4.14 10.25
N ILE A 77 -0.23 3.58 9.74
CA ILE A 77 -0.21 2.74 8.54
C ILE A 77 -0.27 3.65 7.32
N GLU A 78 0.76 3.61 6.49
CA GLU A 78 0.85 4.36 5.25
C GLU A 78 0.44 3.45 4.08
N LEU A 79 -0.61 3.81 3.38
CA LEU A 79 -1.05 3.13 2.17
C LEU A 79 -0.28 3.71 0.96
N ARG A 80 0.41 2.85 0.20
CA ARG A 80 1.37 3.26 -0.83
C ARG A 80 1.08 2.68 -2.21
N SER A 81 0.03 1.90 -2.34
CA SER A 81 -0.31 1.19 -3.58
C SER A 81 -1.06 2.02 -4.62
N MET A 82 -1.31 3.30 -4.34
CA MET A 82 -2.01 4.17 -5.29
C MET A 82 -1.05 4.79 -6.29
N ASP A 83 -1.44 4.79 -7.57
CA ASP A 83 -0.72 5.49 -8.63
C ASP A 83 -0.86 7.02 -8.50
N ALA A 84 0.12 7.74 -9.03
CA ALA A 84 0.02 9.18 -9.21
C ALA A 84 -1.01 9.49 -10.31
N CYS A 85 -1.77 10.56 -10.11
CA CYS A 85 -2.79 10.97 -11.07
C CYS A 85 -2.99 12.50 -11.04
N GLY A 86 -3.82 13.03 -11.93
CA GLY A 86 -4.17 14.45 -11.99
C GLY A 86 -4.97 14.93 -10.77
N TRP A 87 -5.24 16.23 -10.72
CA TRP A 87 -5.93 16.87 -9.59
C TRP A 87 -7.31 16.27 -9.30
N GLU A 88 -8.05 15.90 -10.33
CA GLU A 88 -9.40 15.35 -10.25
C GLU A 88 -9.49 13.98 -9.56
N CYS A 89 -8.40 13.23 -9.52
CA CYS A 89 -8.37 11.92 -8.89
C CYS A 89 -7.62 11.88 -7.55
N LEU A 90 -6.97 12.98 -7.17
CA LEU A 90 -6.10 13.02 -5.97
C LEU A 90 -6.80 12.53 -4.70
N CYS A 91 -8.08 12.87 -4.53
CA CYS A 91 -8.87 12.47 -3.36
C CYS A 91 -9.55 11.10 -3.51
N SER A 92 -9.54 10.50 -4.71
CA SER A 92 -10.27 9.24 -4.96
C SER A 92 -9.71 8.05 -4.18
N GLY A 93 -8.38 7.90 -4.16
CA GLY A 93 -7.72 6.83 -3.40
C GLY A 93 -7.92 6.97 -1.88
N PRO A 94 -7.67 8.15 -1.27
CA PRO A 94 -8.01 8.38 0.14
C PRO A 94 -9.48 8.11 0.46
N ALA A 95 -10.42 8.57 -0.35
CA ALA A 95 -11.84 8.32 -0.15
C ALA A 95 -12.18 6.83 -0.24
N PHE A 96 -11.65 6.12 -1.25
CA PHE A 96 -11.84 4.69 -1.42
C PHE A 96 -11.38 3.92 -0.17
N ASN A 97 -10.16 4.17 0.30
CA ASN A 97 -9.63 3.52 1.49
C ASN A 97 -10.39 3.91 2.76
N THR A 98 -10.82 5.17 2.88
CA THR A 98 -11.62 5.63 4.02
C THR A 98 -12.97 4.91 4.07
N GLY A 99 -13.64 4.76 2.93
CA GLY A 99 -14.92 4.05 2.84
C GLY A 99 -14.80 2.59 3.29
N ILE A 100 -13.72 1.91 2.93
CA ILE A 100 -13.47 0.54 3.38
C ILE A 100 -13.08 0.50 4.85
N LEU A 101 -11.97 1.16 5.23
CA LEU A 101 -11.32 0.98 6.53
C LEU A 101 -12.11 1.58 7.69
N TYR A 102 -12.84 2.66 7.47
CA TYR A 102 -13.58 3.39 8.51
C TYR A 102 -15.10 3.34 8.34
N GLY A 103 -15.59 2.82 7.21
CA GLY A 103 -17.02 2.76 6.92
C GLY A 103 -17.58 1.36 6.80
N ASN A 104 -16.85 0.42 6.20
CA ASN A 104 -17.37 -0.93 5.88
C ASN A 104 -16.27 -2.01 5.85
N LEU A 105 -15.46 -2.05 6.91
CA LEU A 105 -14.31 -2.95 7.00
C LEU A 105 -14.73 -4.44 6.99
N ASP A 106 -15.78 -4.78 7.74
CA ASP A 106 -16.18 -6.17 7.93
C ASP A 106 -16.61 -6.81 6.60
N GLU A 107 -17.42 -6.12 5.77
CA GLU A 107 -17.83 -6.63 4.45
C GLU A 107 -16.62 -6.85 3.53
N ALA A 108 -15.66 -5.92 3.54
CA ALA A 108 -14.43 -6.04 2.75
C ALA A 108 -13.54 -7.18 3.25
N TYR A 109 -13.39 -7.33 4.56
CA TYR A 109 -12.59 -8.38 5.18
C TYR A 109 -13.21 -9.76 4.91
N ASP A 110 -14.50 -9.92 5.09
CA ASP A 110 -15.23 -11.17 4.82
C ASP A 110 -15.11 -11.61 3.36
N LEU A 111 -15.01 -10.66 2.44
CA LEU A 111 -14.78 -10.94 1.03
C LEU A 111 -13.35 -11.39 0.77
N ILE A 112 -12.37 -10.57 1.19
CA ILE A 112 -10.95 -10.74 0.82
C ILE A 112 -10.31 -11.91 1.57
N SER A 113 -10.70 -12.17 2.82
CA SER A 113 -10.16 -13.26 3.63
C SER A 113 -10.40 -14.65 3.03
N LYS A 114 -11.38 -14.78 2.13
CA LYS A 114 -11.69 -16.03 1.41
C LYS A 114 -10.83 -16.24 0.16
N TRP A 115 -10.02 -15.27 -0.21
CA TRP A 115 -9.21 -15.37 -1.42
C TRP A 115 -7.98 -16.25 -1.23
N ASP A 116 -7.69 -17.08 -2.22
CA ASP A 116 -6.50 -17.93 -2.23
C ASP A 116 -5.22 -17.11 -2.40
N LYS A 117 -4.27 -17.33 -1.50
CA LYS A 117 -3.00 -16.59 -1.44
C LYS A 117 -2.19 -16.66 -2.74
N ASN A 118 -2.10 -17.84 -3.36
CA ASN A 118 -1.33 -18.04 -4.58
C ASN A 118 -2.00 -17.33 -5.76
N LYS A 119 -3.34 -17.33 -5.81
CA LYS A 119 -4.09 -16.60 -6.83
C LYS A 119 -3.92 -15.10 -6.71
N ILE A 120 -3.85 -14.56 -5.48
CA ILE A 120 -3.55 -13.14 -5.25
C ILE A 120 -2.14 -12.82 -5.76
N ILE A 121 -1.12 -13.62 -5.42
CA ILE A 121 0.25 -13.40 -5.90
C ILE A 121 0.32 -13.42 -7.42
N ASN A 122 -0.33 -14.39 -8.06
CA ASN A 122 -0.35 -14.49 -9.52
C ASN A 122 -1.03 -13.27 -10.15
N ALA A 123 -2.19 -12.86 -9.62
CA ALA A 123 -2.89 -11.67 -10.09
C ALA A 123 -2.05 -10.40 -9.92
N TYR A 124 -1.36 -10.24 -8.78
CA TYR A 124 -0.44 -9.14 -8.53
C TYR A 124 0.68 -9.03 -9.58
N LEU A 125 1.25 -10.18 -9.98
CA LEU A 125 2.32 -10.23 -10.99
C LEU A 125 1.79 -10.00 -12.42
N GLU A 126 0.54 -10.36 -12.69
CA GLU A 126 -0.08 -10.21 -14.01
C GLU A 126 -0.75 -8.86 -14.23
N ALA A 127 -1.26 -8.22 -13.18
CA ALA A 127 -2.01 -6.97 -13.29
C ALA A 127 -1.28 -5.85 -14.06
N PRO A 128 0.05 -5.64 -13.91
CA PRO A 128 0.76 -4.63 -14.69
C PRO A 128 0.74 -4.87 -16.21
N LYS A 129 0.48 -6.11 -16.65
CA LYS A 129 0.46 -6.49 -18.06
C LYS A 129 -0.94 -6.60 -18.64
N LYS A 130 -1.91 -6.99 -17.82
CA LYS A 130 -3.27 -7.34 -18.27
C LYS A 130 -4.33 -6.33 -17.82
N GLY A 131 -3.97 -5.40 -16.91
CA GLY A 131 -4.92 -4.44 -16.37
C GLY A 131 -6.18 -5.12 -15.83
N PHE A 132 -7.35 -4.61 -16.18
CA PHE A 132 -8.64 -5.15 -15.77
C PHE A 132 -8.90 -6.60 -16.22
N ASN A 133 -8.21 -7.10 -17.26
CA ASN A 133 -8.36 -8.46 -17.75
C ASN A 133 -7.59 -9.51 -16.92
N THR A 134 -6.92 -9.10 -15.84
CA THR A 134 -6.24 -10.02 -14.93
C THR A 134 -7.26 -10.87 -14.19
N ASN A 135 -7.06 -12.19 -14.18
CA ASN A 135 -7.93 -13.11 -13.44
C ASN A 135 -7.54 -13.19 -11.97
N LEU A 136 -8.52 -13.02 -11.09
CA LEU A 136 -8.41 -13.27 -9.65
C LEU A 136 -9.65 -14.05 -9.19
N MET A 137 -9.47 -15.20 -8.58
CA MET A 137 -10.56 -16.05 -8.07
C MET A 137 -11.63 -16.42 -9.11
N GLY A 138 -11.24 -16.56 -10.39
CA GLY A 138 -12.16 -16.92 -11.48
C GLY A 138 -12.98 -15.76 -12.05
N LYS A 139 -12.72 -14.54 -11.60
CA LYS A 139 -13.27 -13.30 -12.15
C LYS A 139 -12.13 -12.38 -12.58
N ASP A 140 -12.39 -11.44 -13.45
CA ASP A 140 -11.45 -10.40 -13.83
C ASP A 140 -11.33 -9.30 -12.74
N LEU A 141 -10.26 -8.50 -12.78
CA LEU A 141 -10.10 -7.40 -11.85
C LEU A 141 -11.18 -6.32 -12.01
N TYR A 142 -11.77 -6.19 -13.21
CA TYR A 142 -12.91 -5.30 -13.41
C TYR A 142 -14.06 -5.63 -12.45
N HIS A 143 -14.41 -6.92 -12.35
CA HIS A 143 -15.42 -7.37 -11.39
C HIS A 143 -15.06 -7.01 -9.95
N TRP A 144 -13.82 -7.32 -9.51
CA TRP A 144 -13.42 -7.10 -8.13
C TRP A 144 -13.28 -5.63 -7.77
N THR A 145 -12.77 -4.80 -8.68
CA THR A 145 -12.69 -3.35 -8.46
C THR A 145 -14.09 -2.74 -8.35
N SER A 146 -15.05 -3.18 -9.16
CA SER A 146 -16.44 -2.74 -9.06
C SER A 146 -17.05 -3.13 -7.71
N VAL A 147 -16.86 -4.36 -7.25
CA VAL A 147 -17.37 -4.83 -5.94
C VAL A 147 -16.76 -4.02 -4.79
N LEU A 148 -15.43 -3.84 -4.79
CA LEU A 148 -14.75 -3.09 -3.73
C LEU A 148 -15.12 -1.60 -3.75
N LEU A 149 -15.36 -1.02 -4.92
CA LEU A 149 -15.84 0.37 -5.03
C LEU A 149 -17.23 0.53 -4.41
N GLU A 150 -18.15 -0.42 -4.65
CA GLU A 150 -19.48 -0.38 -4.03
C GLU A 150 -19.41 -0.56 -2.49
N ILE A 151 -18.52 -1.44 -1.98
CA ILE A 151 -18.29 -1.58 -0.54
C ILE A 151 -17.80 -0.25 0.05
N SER A 152 -16.81 0.39 -0.60
CA SER A 152 -16.30 1.70 -0.18
C SER A 152 -17.41 2.78 -0.19
N LYS A 153 -18.21 2.80 -1.24
CA LYS A 153 -19.32 3.75 -1.41
C LYS A 153 -20.38 3.62 -0.32
N LYS A 154 -20.76 2.37 0.02
CA LYS A 154 -21.64 2.10 1.17
C LYS A 154 -21.02 2.62 2.46
N GLY A 155 -19.74 2.36 2.68
CA GLY A 155 -19.02 2.82 3.87
C GLY A 155 -18.97 4.35 3.99
N LEU A 156 -18.69 5.09 2.92
CA LEU A 156 -18.73 6.55 2.93
C LEU A 156 -20.13 7.09 3.17
N LYS A 157 -21.16 6.45 2.60
CA LYS A 157 -22.55 6.82 2.87
C LYS A 157 -22.92 6.62 4.34
N SER A 158 -22.52 5.50 4.94
CA SER A 158 -22.83 5.21 6.35
C SER A 158 -22.11 6.14 7.32
N ARG A 159 -20.94 6.68 6.96
CA ARG A 159 -20.22 7.70 7.71
C ARG A 159 -20.94 9.05 7.72
N ASP A 160 -21.73 9.33 6.69
CA ASP A 160 -22.53 10.55 6.50
C ASP A 160 -21.74 11.86 6.69
N VAL A 161 -20.47 11.88 6.28
CA VAL A 161 -19.62 13.06 6.37
C VAL A 161 -19.85 13.96 5.16
N ILE A 162 -20.25 15.21 5.43
CA ILE A 162 -20.48 16.23 4.41
C ILE A 162 -19.30 17.20 4.40
N GLY A 163 -18.64 17.34 3.27
CA GLY A 163 -17.54 18.27 3.07
C GLY A 163 -17.99 19.73 3.02
N LYS A 164 -17.04 20.66 3.05
CA LYS A 164 -17.31 22.12 2.98
C LYS A 164 -18.11 22.54 1.73
N GLY A 165 -18.03 21.75 0.64
CA GLY A 165 -18.80 21.98 -0.59
C GLY A 165 -20.25 21.48 -0.56
N GLY A 166 -20.73 20.94 0.57
CA GLY A 166 -22.09 20.41 0.71
C GLY A 166 -22.29 19.01 0.11
N TYR A 167 -21.23 18.35 -0.32
CA TYR A 167 -21.27 17.00 -0.90
C TYR A 167 -20.82 15.96 0.12
N ASN A 168 -21.47 14.78 0.08
CA ASN A 168 -21.00 13.60 0.80
C ASN A 168 -19.63 13.12 0.24
N GLU A 169 -18.80 12.49 1.07
CA GLU A 169 -17.47 11.99 0.67
C GLU A 169 -17.50 11.05 -0.54
N THR A 170 -18.62 10.42 -0.86
CA THR A 170 -18.79 9.60 -2.08
C THR A 170 -18.51 10.38 -3.36
N HIS A 171 -18.66 11.70 -3.35
CA HIS A 171 -18.32 12.56 -4.50
C HIS A 171 -16.88 12.35 -4.99
N TYR A 172 -15.95 12.06 -4.09
CA TYR A 172 -14.54 11.82 -4.44
C TYR A 172 -14.30 10.50 -5.16
N LEU A 173 -15.28 9.58 -5.18
CA LEU A 173 -15.18 8.31 -5.93
C LEU A 173 -15.54 8.45 -7.41
N ASN A 174 -16.09 9.57 -7.85
CA ASN A 174 -16.56 9.78 -9.23
C ASN A 174 -15.50 9.48 -10.30
N HIS A 175 -14.22 9.75 -10.00
CA HIS A 175 -13.13 9.46 -10.94
C HIS A 175 -12.89 7.94 -11.07
N LEU A 176 -12.91 7.20 -9.96
CA LEU A 176 -12.80 5.74 -9.99
C LEU A 176 -14.00 5.09 -10.68
N GLU A 177 -15.20 5.62 -10.50
CA GLU A 177 -16.39 5.18 -11.23
C GLU A 177 -16.18 5.30 -12.75
N LYS A 178 -15.70 6.46 -13.22
CA LYS A 178 -15.40 6.66 -14.65
C LYS A 178 -14.36 5.69 -15.20
N ILE A 179 -13.29 5.40 -14.43
CA ILE A 179 -12.27 4.42 -14.81
C ILE A 179 -12.91 3.04 -14.99
N ILE A 180 -13.76 2.63 -14.05
CA ILE A 180 -14.44 1.33 -14.10
C ILE A 180 -15.44 1.29 -15.23
N ASP A 181 -16.29 2.31 -15.38
CA ASP A 181 -17.32 2.36 -16.44
C ASP A 181 -16.72 2.30 -17.84
N ASN A 182 -15.60 2.99 -18.04
CA ASN A 182 -14.91 2.99 -19.32
C ASN A 182 -14.02 1.75 -19.53
N LYS A 183 -13.76 0.95 -18.49
CA LYS A 183 -12.81 -0.16 -18.48
C LYS A 183 -11.39 0.21 -18.96
N LEU A 184 -11.00 1.43 -18.72
CA LEU A 184 -9.69 1.99 -19.10
C LEU A 184 -8.99 2.51 -17.86
N THR A 185 -7.77 2.04 -17.62
CA THR A 185 -6.90 2.57 -16.57
C THR A 185 -6.26 3.88 -17.02
N ASN A 186 -5.69 4.64 -16.08
CA ASN A 186 -4.93 5.84 -16.47
C ASN A 186 -3.72 5.51 -17.37
N ALA A 187 -3.15 4.31 -17.24
CA ALA A 187 -2.06 3.85 -18.11
C ALA A 187 -2.53 3.63 -19.56
N ASP A 188 -3.76 3.15 -19.77
CA ASP A 188 -4.32 2.95 -21.10
C ASP A 188 -4.50 4.26 -21.87
N HIS A 189 -4.61 5.39 -21.16
CA HIS A 189 -4.69 6.72 -21.77
C HIS A 189 -3.31 7.32 -22.16
N MET A 190 -2.21 6.69 -21.73
CA MET A 190 -0.84 7.15 -22.02
C MET A 190 -0.24 6.48 -23.26
N ILE A 191 -0.89 5.46 -23.80
CA ILE A 191 -0.48 4.71 -24.99
C ILE A 191 -1.27 5.18 -26.20
#